data_c5823fb493f096df39d47a6895504c4e
#
_entry.id   c5823fb493f096df39d47a6895504c4e
#
_cell.length_a   1.000
_cell.length_b   1.000
_cell.length_c   1.000
_cell.angle_alpha   90.00
_cell.angle_beta   90.00
_cell.angle_gamma   90.00
#
_symmetry.space_group_name_H-M   'P 1'
#
loop_
_entity.id
_entity.type
_entity.pdbx_description
1 polymer ?
#
loop_
_entity_poly.entity_id
_entity_poly.type
_entity_poly.pdbx_seq_one_letter_code
_entity_poly.pdbx_strand_id
1 'polypeptide(L)'
;DRTQGSVLKMLNMGGDKDFLTNMMELNIVPVAISYEFDPCDFLKAQEFQQKRDNPDFVKCQRDDLLAMETGLLYNKGRVHFTLGSPINQSLSKLDKEMDKNELITAVATAIDHEIYKHYRFYPCNYLAYDMLYGGTRFSANYGIKDKKSFEEYLQGQLDKIQLPNKDEKFLRSKLLLIYSNPLKNHLSIQD
;
A
#
# COMPACT_ATOMS: atom_id res chain seq x y z
N ASP A 1 -0.75 -0.83 3.06
CA ASP A 1 -1.18 -2.20 2.70
C ASP A 1 -0.31 -3.21 3.45
N ARG A 2 -0.89 -4.36 3.78
CA ARG A 2 -0.21 -5.46 4.47
C ARG A 2 -0.61 -6.78 3.80
N THR A 3 0.29 -7.74 3.82
CA THR A 3 0.02 -9.09 3.32
C THR A 3 -1.14 -9.71 4.07
N GLN A 4 -2.14 -10.16 3.33
CA GLN A 4 -3.36 -10.75 3.90
C GLN A 4 -3.13 -12.21 4.27
N GLY A 5 -3.39 -12.58 5.53
CA GLY A 5 -3.25 -13.96 6.00
C GLY A 5 -4.14 -14.96 5.25
N SER A 6 -5.27 -14.50 4.69
CA SER A 6 -6.13 -15.32 3.83
C SER A 6 -5.42 -15.79 2.56
N VAL A 7 -4.58 -14.96 1.95
CA VAL A 7 -3.78 -15.33 0.77
C VAL A 7 -2.78 -16.42 1.14
N LEU A 8 -2.11 -16.31 2.29
CA LEU A 8 -1.18 -17.34 2.77
C LEU A 8 -1.89 -18.66 3.07
N LYS A 9 -3.11 -18.60 3.62
CA LYS A 9 -3.94 -19.79 3.82
C LYS A 9 -4.30 -20.46 2.49
N MET A 10 -4.61 -19.68 1.46
CA MET A 10 -4.88 -20.22 0.11
C MET A 10 -3.64 -20.86 -0.49
N LEU A 11 -2.46 -20.22 -0.39
CA LEU A 11 -1.20 -20.80 -0.86
C LEU A 11 -0.87 -22.13 -0.17
N ASN A 12 -1.22 -22.26 1.12
CA ASN A 12 -1.01 -23.50 1.86
C ASN A 12 -1.95 -24.66 1.45
N MET A 13 -3.05 -24.39 0.75
CA MET A 13 -4.03 -25.43 0.39
C MET A 13 -3.47 -26.48 -0.60
N GLY A 14 -2.43 -26.14 -1.35
CA GLY A 14 -1.77 -27.06 -2.28
C GLY A 14 -0.67 -27.93 -1.65
N GLY A 15 -0.34 -27.70 -0.37
CA GLY A 15 0.72 -28.42 0.32
C GLY A 15 0.17 -29.55 1.20
N ASP A 16 0.98 -30.60 1.37
CA ASP A 16 0.67 -31.80 2.18
C ASP A 16 1.42 -31.84 3.52
N LYS A 17 2.28 -30.83 3.77
CA LYS A 17 3.12 -30.72 4.97
C LYS A 17 2.57 -29.67 5.95
N ASP A 18 3.31 -29.46 7.05
CA ASP A 18 3.00 -28.33 7.94
C ASP A 18 3.14 -26.98 7.23
N PHE A 19 2.46 -25.97 7.77
CA PHE A 19 2.35 -24.65 7.15
C PHE A 19 3.72 -24.00 6.84
N LEU A 20 4.66 -24.08 7.78
CA LEU A 20 5.96 -23.43 7.62
C LEU A 20 6.80 -24.14 6.54
N THR A 21 6.80 -25.47 6.54
CA THR A 21 7.48 -26.26 5.52
C THR A 21 6.89 -25.97 4.12
N ASN A 22 5.57 -25.93 3.98
CA ASN A 22 4.92 -25.59 2.71
C ASN A 22 5.33 -24.17 2.24
N MET A 23 5.35 -23.17 3.11
CA MET A 23 5.77 -21.82 2.75
C MET A 23 7.25 -21.77 2.32
N MET A 24 8.12 -22.55 2.95
CA MET A 24 9.54 -22.64 2.57
C MET A 24 9.71 -23.33 1.19
N GLU A 25 8.93 -24.36 0.90
CA GLU A 25 8.98 -25.05 -0.40
C GLU A 25 8.51 -24.17 -1.56
N LEU A 26 7.57 -23.25 -1.32
CA LEU A 26 7.13 -22.27 -2.30
C LEU A 26 8.23 -21.28 -2.70
N ASN A 27 9.27 -21.12 -1.88
CA ASN A 27 10.39 -20.20 -2.11
C ASN A 27 9.92 -18.78 -2.50
N ILE A 28 9.08 -18.20 -1.68
CA ILE A 28 8.40 -16.93 -1.95
C ILE A 28 9.41 -15.80 -2.13
N VAL A 29 9.37 -15.13 -3.27
CA VAL A 29 10.14 -13.93 -3.59
C VAL A 29 9.19 -12.73 -3.67
N PRO A 30 9.18 -11.83 -2.68
CA PRO A 30 8.34 -10.64 -2.73
C PRO A 30 8.77 -9.68 -3.84
N VAL A 31 7.79 -9.03 -4.47
CA VAL A 31 8.02 -7.99 -5.49
C VAL A 31 7.47 -6.67 -4.97
N ALA A 32 8.33 -5.68 -4.80
CA ALA A 32 7.93 -4.32 -4.49
C ALA A 32 7.57 -3.58 -5.79
N ILE A 33 6.36 -3.07 -5.88
CA ILE A 33 5.89 -2.25 -6.99
C ILE A 33 5.68 -0.84 -6.48
N SER A 34 6.42 0.12 -7.02
CA SER A 34 6.32 1.53 -6.65
C SER A 34 5.75 2.34 -7.81
N TYR A 35 4.58 2.91 -7.62
CA TYR A 35 3.97 3.88 -8.53
C TYR A 35 4.23 5.30 -8.05
N GLU A 36 4.54 6.21 -8.97
CA GLU A 36 4.59 7.64 -8.64
C GLU A 36 3.19 8.17 -8.29
N PHE A 37 2.18 7.76 -9.08
CA PHE A 37 0.78 8.08 -8.84
C PHE A 37 -0.08 6.81 -8.82
N ASP A 38 -0.98 6.74 -7.85
CA ASP A 38 -1.99 5.67 -7.78
C ASP A 38 -3.22 6.12 -8.59
N PRO A 39 -3.51 5.52 -9.74
CA PRO A 39 -4.63 5.95 -10.57
C PRO A 39 -6.00 5.82 -9.90
N CYS A 40 -6.10 5.00 -8.86
CA CYS A 40 -7.33 4.76 -8.10
C CYS A 40 -7.41 5.57 -6.80
N ASP A 41 -6.51 6.52 -6.56
CA ASP A 41 -6.42 7.24 -5.29
C ASP A 41 -7.69 8.01 -4.94
N PHE A 42 -8.31 8.69 -5.90
CA PHE A 42 -9.57 9.41 -5.70
C PHE A 42 -10.74 8.46 -5.39
N LEU A 43 -10.80 7.28 -6.01
CA LEU A 43 -11.81 6.24 -5.71
C LEU A 43 -11.62 5.71 -4.28
N LYS A 44 -10.39 5.47 -3.87
CA LYS A 44 -10.06 5.05 -2.50
C LYS A 44 -10.43 6.14 -1.49
N ALA A 45 -10.09 7.40 -1.76
CA ALA A 45 -10.45 8.52 -0.90
C ALA A 45 -11.97 8.68 -0.78
N GLN A 46 -12.70 8.56 -1.89
CA GLN A 46 -14.16 8.57 -1.94
C GLN A 46 -14.76 7.45 -1.07
N GLU A 47 -14.26 6.23 -1.22
CA GLU A 47 -14.71 5.08 -0.42
C GLU A 47 -14.47 5.30 1.08
N PHE A 48 -13.35 5.91 1.47
CA PHE A 48 -13.11 6.26 2.88
C PHE A 48 -14.16 7.21 3.43
N GLN A 49 -14.57 8.21 2.65
CA GLN A 49 -15.63 9.11 3.09
C GLN A 49 -16.98 8.42 3.14
N GLN A 50 -17.33 7.62 2.13
CA GLN A 50 -18.59 6.86 2.10
C GLN A 50 -18.71 5.93 3.30
N LYS A 51 -17.65 5.22 3.66
CA LYS A 51 -17.62 4.34 4.85
C LYS A 51 -17.68 5.11 6.17
N ARG A 52 -17.11 6.32 6.22
CA ARG A 52 -17.22 7.20 7.40
C ARG A 52 -18.65 7.69 7.59
N ASP A 53 -19.28 8.10 6.50
CA ASP A 53 -20.59 8.76 6.53
C ASP A 53 -21.75 7.74 6.57
N ASN A 54 -21.53 6.53 6.11
CA ASN A 54 -22.48 5.42 6.15
C ASN A 54 -21.80 4.11 6.56
N PRO A 55 -21.96 3.66 7.83
CA PRO A 55 -21.39 2.40 8.32
C PRO A 55 -21.83 1.16 7.54
N ASP A 56 -23.01 1.20 6.92
CA ASP A 56 -23.57 0.10 6.13
C ASP A 56 -23.14 0.14 4.66
N PHE A 57 -22.23 1.07 4.31
CA PHE A 57 -21.74 1.18 2.93
C PHE A 57 -20.97 -0.08 2.52
N VAL A 58 -21.44 -0.73 1.47
CA VAL A 58 -20.77 -1.87 0.83
C VAL A 58 -20.54 -1.53 -0.64
N LYS A 59 -19.33 -1.79 -1.12
CA LYS A 59 -19.02 -1.70 -2.54
C LYS A 59 -19.89 -2.63 -3.37
N CYS A 60 -20.37 -2.14 -4.49
CA CYS A 60 -21.02 -2.99 -5.48
C CYS A 60 -20.02 -3.46 -6.55
N GLN A 61 -20.39 -4.46 -7.32
CA GLN A 61 -19.55 -5.01 -8.39
C GLN A 61 -19.12 -3.95 -9.42
N ARG A 62 -19.97 -2.93 -9.68
CA ARG A 62 -19.67 -1.82 -10.58
C ARG A 62 -18.48 -0.99 -10.07
N ASP A 63 -18.38 -0.78 -8.75
CA ASP A 63 -17.28 0.00 -8.16
C ASP A 63 -15.95 -0.74 -8.34
N ASP A 64 -15.97 -2.07 -8.21
CA ASP A 64 -14.77 -2.89 -8.43
C ASP A 64 -14.36 -2.89 -9.89
N LEU A 65 -15.29 -3.00 -10.82
CA LEU A 65 -15.02 -2.91 -12.27
C LEU A 65 -14.45 -1.54 -12.64
N LEU A 66 -15.02 -0.45 -12.11
CA LEU A 66 -14.51 0.91 -12.31
C LEU A 66 -13.09 1.07 -11.77
N ALA A 67 -12.81 0.51 -10.59
CA ALA A 67 -11.46 0.54 -10.01
C ALA A 67 -10.46 -0.26 -10.87
N MET A 68 -10.87 -1.41 -11.41
CA MET A 68 -10.02 -2.20 -12.32
C MET A 68 -9.75 -1.44 -13.62
N GLU A 69 -10.76 -0.88 -14.27
CA GLU A 69 -10.63 -0.08 -15.49
C GLU A 69 -9.69 1.13 -15.25
N THR A 70 -9.95 1.88 -14.18
CA THR A 70 -9.14 3.04 -13.81
C THR A 70 -7.69 2.62 -13.55
N GLY A 71 -7.49 1.53 -12.83
CA GLY A 71 -6.16 0.98 -12.53
C GLY A 71 -5.38 0.53 -13.76
N LEU A 72 -6.05 0.07 -14.80
CA LEU A 72 -5.42 -0.36 -16.05
C LEU A 72 -5.11 0.81 -16.98
N LEU A 73 -6.06 1.74 -17.18
CA LEU A 73 -6.02 2.73 -18.25
C LEU A 73 -5.35 4.05 -17.85
N TYR A 74 -5.40 4.43 -16.57
CA TYR A 74 -4.94 5.75 -16.16
C TYR A 74 -3.43 5.80 -15.86
N ASN A 75 -2.90 7.02 -15.96
CA ASN A 75 -1.48 7.27 -15.80
C ASN A 75 -1.00 6.97 -14.36
N LYS A 76 0.12 6.26 -14.26
CA LYS A 76 0.79 5.90 -13.00
C LYS A 76 2.06 6.70 -12.75
N GLY A 77 2.39 7.65 -13.65
CA GLY A 77 3.69 8.30 -13.64
C GLY A 77 4.81 7.29 -13.87
N ARG A 78 5.88 7.43 -13.12
CA ARG A 78 6.99 6.48 -13.12
C ARG A 78 6.61 5.22 -12.34
N VAL A 79 6.96 4.07 -12.89
CA VAL A 79 6.71 2.76 -12.27
C VAL A 79 8.05 2.05 -12.08
N HIS A 80 8.24 1.48 -10.90
CA HIS A 80 9.45 0.74 -10.58
C HIS A 80 9.10 -0.61 -9.94
N PHE A 81 9.75 -1.66 -10.42
CA PHE A 81 9.65 -3.02 -9.89
C PHE A 81 10.98 -3.42 -9.28
N THR A 82 10.97 -3.89 -8.05
CA THR A 82 12.14 -4.46 -7.39
C THR A 82 11.80 -5.86 -6.91
N LEU A 83 12.59 -6.84 -7.35
CA LEU A 83 12.55 -8.19 -6.80
C LEU A 83 13.30 -8.18 -5.47
N GLY A 84 12.63 -8.64 -4.44
CA GLY A 84 13.24 -8.85 -3.14
C GLY A 84 14.04 -10.15 -3.06
N SER A 85 14.55 -10.45 -1.88
CA SER A 85 15.18 -11.75 -1.60
C SER A 85 14.15 -12.81 -1.24
N PRO A 86 14.40 -14.10 -1.50
CA PRO A 86 13.56 -15.18 -0.99
C PRO A 86 13.45 -15.10 0.54
N ILE A 87 12.23 -15.19 1.09
CA ILE A 87 12.01 -15.06 2.54
C ILE A 87 12.41 -16.30 3.34
N ASN A 88 12.86 -17.37 2.69
CA ASN A 88 13.22 -18.65 3.33
C ASN A 88 14.21 -18.49 4.49
N GLN A 89 15.18 -17.57 4.36
CA GLN A 89 16.14 -17.28 5.44
C GLN A 89 15.47 -16.70 6.69
N SER A 90 14.41 -15.90 6.51
CA SER A 90 13.61 -15.38 7.63
C SER A 90 12.72 -16.47 8.22
N LEU A 91 12.11 -17.30 7.36
CA LEU A 91 11.25 -18.40 7.79
C LEU A 91 12.01 -19.49 8.57
N SER A 92 13.25 -19.78 8.19
CA SER A 92 14.08 -20.79 8.88
C SER A 92 14.40 -20.44 10.33
N LYS A 93 14.20 -19.20 10.75
CA LYS A 93 14.41 -18.72 12.13
C LYS A 93 13.16 -18.80 12.99
N LEU A 94 12.01 -19.10 12.40
CA LEU A 94 10.75 -19.22 13.14
C LEU A 94 10.68 -20.54 13.89
N ASP A 95 10.12 -20.48 15.09
CA ASP A 95 9.85 -21.67 15.88
C ASP A 95 8.67 -22.45 15.27
N LYS A 96 8.87 -23.74 15.03
CA LYS A 96 7.85 -24.63 14.46
C LYS A 96 6.70 -24.93 15.41
N GLU A 97 6.93 -24.75 16.71
CA GLU A 97 5.91 -24.98 17.75
C GLU A 97 4.97 -23.76 17.95
N MET A 98 5.19 -22.65 17.22
CA MET A 98 4.30 -21.48 17.24
C MET A 98 2.89 -21.85 16.80
N ASP A 99 1.90 -21.14 17.36
CA ASP A 99 0.50 -21.25 16.89
C ASP A 99 0.40 -20.91 15.40
N LYS A 100 -0.52 -21.60 14.72
CA LYS A 100 -0.72 -21.43 13.27
C LYS A 100 -1.00 -19.98 12.86
N ASN A 101 -1.76 -19.22 13.66
CA ASN A 101 -2.07 -17.82 13.33
C ASN A 101 -0.85 -16.92 13.56
N GLU A 102 -0.03 -17.24 14.55
CA GLU A 102 1.25 -16.57 14.79
C GLU A 102 2.21 -16.83 13.64
N LEU A 103 2.33 -18.06 13.15
CA LEU A 103 3.13 -18.41 11.98
C LEU A 103 2.65 -17.66 10.72
N ILE A 104 1.33 -17.60 10.48
CA ILE A 104 0.76 -16.85 9.34
C ILE A 104 1.14 -15.37 9.45
N THR A 105 1.05 -14.79 10.64
CA THR A 105 1.41 -13.39 10.90
C THR A 105 2.90 -13.15 10.70
N ALA A 106 3.74 -14.06 11.17
CA ALA A 106 5.20 -13.98 11.01
C ALA A 106 5.63 -14.06 9.54
N VAL A 107 5.02 -14.97 8.76
CA VAL A 107 5.27 -15.08 7.31
C VAL A 107 4.80 -13.82 6.59
N ALA A 108 3.60 -13.30 6.90
CA ALA A 108 3.09 -12.05 6.35
C ALA A 108 4.05 -10.88 6.66
N THR A 109 4.54 -10.80 7.89
CA THR A 109 5.50 -9.77 8.32
C THR A 109 6.83 -9.87 7.55
N ALA A 110 7.33 -11.09 7.32
CA ALA A 110 8.56 -11.29 6.54
C ALA A 110 8.40 -10.83 5.09
N ILE A 111 7.25 -11.09 4.47
CA ILE A 111 6.91 -10.60 3.12
C ILE A 111 6.83 -9.06 3.11
N ASP A 112 6.07 -8.48 4.04
CA ASP A 112 5.89 -7.03 4.15
C ASP A 112 7.23 -6.32 4.37
N HIS A 113 8.07 -6.85 5.25
CA HIS A 113 9.41 -6.30 5.53
C HIS A 113 10.26 -6.25 4.25
N GLU A 114 10.26 -7.34 3.47
CA GLU A 114 11.03 -7.40 2.23
C GLU A 114 10.46 -6.42 1.19
N ILE A 115 9.13 -6.27 1.08
CA ILE A 115 8.49 -5.27 0.21
C ILE A 115 8.86 -3.86 0.65
N TYR A 116 8.73 -3.52 1.94
CA TYR A 116 8.98 -2.18 2.46
C TYR A 116 10.43 -1.74 2.30
N LYS A 117 11.37 -2.68 2.43
CA LYS A 117 12.79 -2.45 2.21
C LYS A 117 13.10 -2.02 0.77
N HIS A 118 12.36 -2.54 -0.21
CA HIS A 118 12.62 -2.38 -1.63
C HIS A 118 11.73 -1.33 -2.31
N TYR A 119 10.93 -0.55 -1.56
CA TYR A 119 10.18 0.56 -2.13
C TYR A 119 11.11 1.62 -2.73
N ARG A 120 10.76 2.08 -3.92
CA ARG A 120 11.29 3.30 -4.51
C ARG A 120 10.36 4.47 -4.21
N PHE A 121 10.92 5.54 -3.67
CA PHE A 121 10.16 6.74 -3.34
C PHE A 121 10.32 7.81 -4.41
N TYR A 122 9.26 8.57 -4.61
CA TYR A 122 9.17 9.71 -5.49
C TYR A 122 8.91 10.98 -4.66
N PRO A 123 9.15 12.19 -5.22
CA PRO A 123 8.90 13.44 -4.50
C PRO A 123 7.53 13.53 -3.84
N CYS A 124 6.48 12.98 -4.47
CA CYS A 124 5.12 12.95 -3.93
C CYS A 124 5.00 12.20 -2.59
N ASN A 125 5.79 11.14 -2.37
CA ASN A 125 5.76 10.38 -1.12
C ASN A 125 6.31 11.21 0.06
N TYR A 126 7.42 11.90 -0.17
CA TYR A 126 8.06 12.78 0.82
C TYR A 126 7.20 14.01 1.11
N LEU A 127 6.67 14.65 0.05
CA LEU A 127 5.75 15.77 0.16
C LEU A 127 4.49 15.40 0.96
N ALA A 128 3.87 14.28 0.61
CA ALA A 128 2.68 13.79 1.31
C ALA A 128 2.96 13.53 2.79
N TYR A 129 4.12 12.98 3.12
CA TYR A 129 4.53 12.75 4.51
C TYR A 129 4.67 14.08 5.27
N ASP A 130 5.45 15.02 4.74
CA ASP A 130 5.69 16.32 5.38
C ASP A 130 4.39 17.13 5.50
N MET A 131 3.52 17.12 4.50
CA MET A 131 2.22 17.80 4.53
C MET A 131 1.24 17.16 5.53
N LEU A 132 1.22 15.85 5.66
CA LEU A 132 0.30 15.13 6.53
C LEU A 132 0.70 15.23 8.01
N TYR A 133 2.00 15.14 8.30
CA TYR A 133 2.52 15.13 9.68
C TYR A 133 3.04 16.49 10.15
N GLY A 134 2.96 17.52 9.30
CA GLY A 134 3.26 18.91 9.68
C GLY A 134 4.75 19.15 9.91
N GLY A 135 5.58 18.90 8.89
CA GLY A 135 7.02 19.07 9.03
C GLY A 135 7.73 19.37 7.71
N THR A 136 9.05 19.37 7.78
CA THR A 136 9.97 19.54 6.67
C THR A 136 11.07 18.47 6.69
N ARG A 137 10.78 17.33 7.31
CA ARG A 137 11.76 16.25 7.55
C ARG A 137 12.43 15.79 6.26
N PHE A 138 11.69 15.79 5.18
CA PHE A 138 12.17 15.30 3.89
C PHE A 138 12.32 16.38 2.83
N SER A 139 12.43 17.65 3.24
CA SER A 139 12.53 18.79 2.32
C SER A 139 13.71 18.73 1.34
N ALA A 140 14.75 17.96 1.65
CA ALA A 140 15.86 17.71 0.73
C ALA A 140 15.51 16.76 -0.45
N ASN A 141 14.37 16.05 -0.38
CA ASN A 141 13.97 15.04 -1.36
C ASN A 141 12.99 15.56 -2.41
N TYR A 142 12.59 16.85 -2.35
CA TYR A 142 11.69 17.47 -3.30
C TYR A 142 11.99 18.97 -3.47
N GLY A 143 11.65 19.51 -4.64
CA GLY A 143 11.81 20.94 -4.94
C GLY A 143 10.48 21.70 -4.98
N ILE A 144 10.57 23.02 -5.22
CA ILE A 144 9.39 23.90 -5.35
C ILE A 144 8.49 23.45 -6.51
N LYS A 145 9.09 22.99 -7.62
CA LYS A 145 8.33 22.49 -8.78
C LYS A 145 7.55 21.23 -8.43
N ASP A 146 8.18 20.28 -7.70
CA ASP A 146 7.53 19.04 -7.28
C ASP A 146 6.33 19.34 -6.38
N LYS A 147 6.51 20.28 -5.44
CA LYS A 147 5.45 20.72 -4.55
C LYS A 147 4.26 21.28 -5.33
N LYS A 148 4.51 22.20 -6.27
CA LYS A 148 3.47 22.80 -7.08
C LYS A 148 2.73 21.75 -7.92
N SER A 149 3.46 20.89 -8.63
CA SER A 149 2.88 19.84 -9.47
C SER A 149 2.07 18.83 -8.64
N PHE A 150 2.53 18.47 -7.45
CA PHE A 150 1.81 17.55 -6.59
C PHE A 150 0.55 18.18 -5.99
N GLU A 151 0.56 19.47 -5.64
CA GLU A 151 -0.64 20.20 -5.19
C GLU A 151 -1.68 20.30 -6.31
N GLU A 152 -1.26 20.61 -7.54
CA GLU A 152 -2.14 20.62 -8.71
C GLU A 152 -2.72 19.22 -8.99
N TYR A 153 -1.90 18.19 -8.86
CA TYR A 153 -2.36 16.79 -8.98
C TYR A 153 -3.40 16.45 -7.92
N LEU A 154 -3.13 16.73 -6.64
CA LEU A 154 -4.08 16.47 -5.55
C LEU A 154 -5.42 17.18 -5.77
N GLN A 155 -5.39 18.44 -6.22
CA GLN A 155 -6.62 19.18 -6.54
C GLN A 155 -7.38 18.50 -7.68
N GLY A 156 -6.69 18.12 -8.76
CA GLY A 156 -7.31 17.40 -9.87
C GLY A 156 -7.92 16.06 -9.46
N GLN A 157 -7.35 15.35 -8.47
CA GLN A 157 -7.95 14.13 -7.94
C GLN A 157 -9.16 14.42 -7.06
N LEU A 158 -9.11 15.46 -6.25
CA LEU A 158 -10.27 15.91 -5.49
C LEU A 158 -11.44 16.30 -6.41
N ASP A 159 -11.17 16.99 -7.50
CA ASP A 159 -12.22 17.45 -8.43
C ASP A 159 -12.97 16.28 -9.12
N LYS A 160 -12.34 15.11 -9.22
CA LYS A 160 -13.00 13.90 -9.74
C LYS A 160 -14.02 13.30 -8.78
N ILE A 161 -13.92 13.59 -7.47
CA ILE A 161 -14.80 13.01 -6.45
C ILE A 161 -16.13 13.76 -6.44
N GLN A 162 -17.21 13.02 -6.72
CA GLN A 162 -18.57 13.54 -6.74
C GLN A 162 -19.38 12.90 -5.61
N LEU A 163 -19.43 13.57 -4.47
CA LEU A 163 -20.22 13.18 -3.30
C LEU A 163 -21.16 14.33 -2.92
N PRO A 164 -22.40 14.04 -2.50
CA PRO A 164 -23.35 15.08 -2.08
C PRO A 164 -22.83 15.96 -0.95
N ASN A 165 -22.14 15.33 0.02
CA ASN A 165 -21.57 15.99 1.21
C ASN A 165 -20.04 15.89 1.18
N LYS A 166 -19.44 16.33 0.09
CA LYS A 166 -17.99 16.25 -0.12
C LYS A 166 -17.23 17.03 0.95
N ASP A 167 -16.44 16.31 1.74
CA ASP A 167 -15.53 16.85 2.75
C ASP A 167 -14.11 16.91 2.18
N GLU A 168 -13.78 18.03 1.54
CA GLU A 168 -12.48 18.18 0.86
C GLU A 168 -11.29 18.04 1.81
N LYS A 169 -11.41 18.52 3.05
CA LYS A 169 -10.34 18.42 4.04
C LYS A 169 -10.06 16.95 4.41
N PHE A 170 -11.12 16.19 4.63
CA PHE A 170 -11.02 14.76 4.91
C PHE A 170 -10.45 14.00 3.70
N LEU A 171 -11.00 14.23 2.51
CA LEU A 171 -10.57 13.58 1.28
C LEU A 171 -9.10 13.87 0.98
N ARG A 172 -8.68 15.14 1.10
CA ARG A 172 -7.27 15.54 0.93
C ARG A 172 -6.37 14.80 1.94
N SER A 173 -6.80 14.67 3.19
CA SER A 173 -6.04 13.91 4.19
C SER A 173 -5.89 12.44 3.82
N LYS A 174 -6.90 11.83 3.18
CA LYS A 174 -6.85 10.44 2.72
C LYS A 174 -5.95 10.27 1.50
N LEU A 175 -5.97 11.21 0.55
CA LEU A 175 -5.02 11.23 -0.55
C LEU A 175 -3.57 11.33 -0.05
N LEU A 176 -3.29 12.27 0.85
CA LEU A 176 -1.97 12.38 1.47
C LEU A 176 -1.55 11.10 2.21
N LEU A 177 -2.49 10.45 2.89
CA LEU A 177 -2.23 9.18 3.57
C LEU A 177 -1.81 8.08 2.59
N ILE A 178 -2.47 7.96 1.43
CA ILE A 178 -2.13 6.98 0.40
C ILE A 178 -0.67 7.15 -0.04
N TYR A 179 -0.25 8.39 -0.33
CA TYR A 179 1.12 8.68 -0.79
C TYR A 179 2.17 8.62 0.31
N SER A 180 1.82 8.90 1.57
CA SER A 180 2.75 8.86 2.70
C SER A 180 2.98 7.45 3.26
N ASN A 181 2.00 6.54 3.13
CA ASN A 181 2.07 5.21 3.72
C ASN A 181 3.27 4.36 3.28
N PRO A 182 3.69 4.31 2.01
CA PRO A 182 4.88 3.56 1.62
C PRO A 182 6.13 4.02 2.37
N LEU A 183 6.32 5.35 2.50
CA LEU A 183 7.45 5.91 3.23
C LEU A 183 7.35 5.62 4.74
N LYS A 184 6.16 5.76 5.32
CA LYS A 184 5.91 5.42 6.72
C LYS A 184 6.23 3.95 7.03
N ASN A 185 5.79 3.03 6.16
CA ASN A 185 6.06 1.61 6.31
C ASN A 185 7.56 1.30 6.20
N HIS A 186 8.24 1.94 5.23
CA HIS A 186 9.70 1.79 5.10
C HIS A 186 10.45 2.28 6.35
N LEU A 187 10.05 3.42 6.90
CA LEU A 187 10.66 3.94 8.13
C LEU A 187 10.46 3.00 9.33
N SER A 188 9.30 2.33 9.42
CA SER A 188 8.98 1.42 10.53
C SER A 188 9.81 0.13 10.57
N ILE A 189 10.58 -0.17 9.53
CA ILE A 189 11.48 -1.33 9.50
C ILE A 189 12.95 -0.93 9.69
N GLN A 190 13.23 0.37 9.85
CA GLN A 190 14.58 0.92 10.09
C GLN A 190 14.84 1.17 11.58
N ASP A 191 13.77 1.26 12.37
CA ASP A 191 13.79 1.39 13.82
C ASP A 191 13.91 -0.01 14.47
#